data_fc82d09f8c1bf5192c19a014cfa5cd0d
#
_entry.id   fc82d09f8c1bf5192c19a014cfa5cd0d
#
_cell.length_a   1.000
_cell.length_b   1.000
_cell.length_c   1.000
_cell.angle_alpha   90.00
_cell.angle_beta   90.00
_cell.angle_gamma   90.00
#
_symmetry.space_group_name_H-M   'P 1'
#
loop_
_entity.id
_entity.type
_entity.pdbx_description
1 polymer ?
#
loop_
_entity_poly.entity_id
_entity_poly.type
_entity_poly.pdbx_seq_one_letter_code
_entity_poly.pdbx_strand_id
1 'polypeptide(L)'
;MRTVDVMKPLSAGELLGLWQHFREKIEDPLERTLLCNAAILRESCYCQGKAVYQDEGEVLRDLTPREMETLLLRLAEEEAVPEESSGAFDFQRFAAMRGE
;
A
#
# COMPACT_ATOMS: atom_id res chain seq x y z
N MET A 1 15.38 -6.34 -4.48
CA MET A 1 14.50 -5.50 -3.66
C MET A 1 15.33 -4.54 -2.82
N ARG A 2 14.95 -3.28 -2.80
CA ARG A 2 15.66 -2.29 -2.00
C ARG A 2 15.36 -2.50 -0.52
N THR A 3 16.27 -2.03 0.32
CA THR A 3 16.11 -2.17 1.77
C THR A 3 15.04 -1.21 2.28
N VAL A 4 14.12 -1.75 3.07
CA VAL A 4 13.07 -0.96 3.72
C VAL A 4 13.16 -1.21 5.21
N ASP A 5 13.49 -0.19 6.01
CA ASP A 5 13.61 -0.38 7.45
C ASP A 5 12.37 0.11 8.21
N VAL A 6 11.62 1.05 7.63
CA VAL A 6 10.42 1.58 8.28
C VAL A 6 9.30 1.65 7.23
N MET A 7 8.10 1.26 7.64
CA MET A 7 6.92 1.43 6.82
C MET A 7 5.95 2.35 7.56
N LYS A 8 5.54 3.42 6.89
CA LYS A 8 4.62 4.40 7.48
C LYS A 8 3.23 4.21 6.87
N PRO A 9 2.24 3.87 7.70
CA PRO A 9 0.88 3.69 7.19
C PRO A 9 0.30 4.99 6.63
N LEU A 10 -0.53 4.85 5.61
CA LEU A 10 -1.28 5.98 5.08
C LEU A 10 -2.59 6.10 5.83
N SER A 11 -3.12 7.30 5.90
CA SER A 11 -4.47 7.48 6.45
C SER A 11 -5.49 6.88 5.50
N ALA A 12 -6.69 6.62 6.03
CA ALA A 12 -7.79 6.12 5.20
C ALA A 12 -8.11 7.08 4.06
N GLY A 13 -8.02 8.38 4.32
CA GLY A 13 -8.27 9.37 3.29
C GLY A 13 -7.23 9.33 2.17
N GLU A 14 -5.97 9.12 2.55
CA GLU A 14 -4.91 8.98 1.55
C GLU A 14 -5.10 7.75 0.69
N LEU A 15 -5.46 6.63 1.31
CA LEU A 15 -5.74 5.40 0.57
C LEU A 15 -6.91 5.59 -0.39
N LEU A 16 -7.97 6.22 0.08
CA LEU A 16 -9.13 6.47 -0.76
C LEU A 16 -8.77 7.38 -1.92
N GLY A 17 -7.96 8.39 -1.68
CA GLY A 17 -7.51 9.28 -2.73
C GLY A 17 -6.73 8.57 -3.82
N LEU A 18 -5.84 7.65 -3.43
CA LEU A 18 -5.10 6.85 -4.40
C LEU A 18 -6.03 5.96 -5.20
N TRP A 19 -6.98 5.33 -4.55
CA TRP A 19 -7.97 4.48 -5.22
C TRP A 19 -8.76 5.25 -6.26
N GLN A 20 -9.27 6.42 -5.88
CA GLN A 20 -10.06 7.23 -6.78
C GLN A 20 -9.24 7.71 -7.97
N HIS A 21 -8.00 8.10 -7.72
CA HIS A 21 -7.11 8.55 -8.77
C HIS A 21 -6.91 7.49 -9.85
N PHE A 22 -6.58 6.27 -9.45
CA PHE A 22 -6.32 5.20 -10.42
C PHE A 22 -7.61 4.64 -11.01
N ARG A 23 -8.69 4.66 -10.26
CA ARG A 23 -9.97 4.21 -10.76
C ARG A 23 -10.43 5.04 -11.96
N GLU A 24 -10.17 6.33 -11.91
CA GLU A 24 -10.58 7.23 -12.98
C GLU A 24 -9.67 7.15 -14.20
N LYS A 25 -8.41 6.81 -14.01
CA LYS A 25 -7.43 6.86 -15.09
C LYS A 25 -7.12 5.52 -15.72
N ILE A 26 -7.32 4.43 -15.01
CA ILE A 26 -6.96 3.09 -15.45
C ILE A 26 -8.20 2.24 -15.53
N GLU A 27 -8.51 1.73 -16.71
CA GLU A 27 -9.70 0.90 -16.90
C GLU A 27 -9.49 -0.56 -16.55
N ASP A 28 -8.30 -1.11 -16.84
CA ASP A 28 -8.01 -2.50 -16.55
C ASP A 28 -7.90 -2.72 -15.05
N PRO A 29 -8.76 -3.59 -14.46
CA PRO A 29 -8.73 -3.81 -13.01
C PRO A 29 -7.41 -4.33 -12.48
N LEU A 30 -6.73 -5.20 -13.21
CA LEU A 30 -5.45 -5.74 -12.77
C LEU A 30 -4.38 -4.65 -12.77
N GLU A 31 -4.29 -3.89 -13.84
CA GLU A 31 -3.34 -2.80 -13.95
C GLU A 31 -3.60 -1.76 -12.88
N ARG A 32 -4.87 -1.44 -12.65
CA ARG A 32 -5.27 -0.49 -11.61
C ARG A 32 -4.82 -0.96 -10.24
N THR A 33 -5.01 -2.23 -9.94
CA THR A 33 -4.63 -2.79 -8.64
C THR A 33 -3.11 -2.72 -8.46
N LEU A 34 -2.35 -3.10 -9.46
CA LEU A 34 -0.89 -3.07 -9.37
C LEU A 34 -0.37 -1.64 -9.18
N LEU A 35 -0.92 -0.70 -9.93
CA LEU A 35 -0.49 0.69 -9.82
C LEU A 35 -0.88 1.30 -8.47
N CYS A 36 -2.07 0.98 -7.97
CA CYS A 36 -2.50 1.47 -6.68
C CYS A 36 -1.61 0.91 -5.57
N ASN A 37 -1.30 -0.38 -5.63
CA ASN A 37 -0.42 -1.00 -4.63
C ASN A 37 0.98 -0.40 -4.71
N ALA A 38 1.48 -0.14 -5.92
CA ALA A 38 2.79 0.48 -6.09
C ALA A 38 2.81 1.88 -5.49
N ALA A 39 1.73 2.64 -5.66
CA ALA A 39 1.63 3.98 -5.08
C ALA A 39 1.61 3.93 -3.56
N ILE A 40 0.91 2.96 -2.99
CA ILE A 40 0.88 2.78 -1.53
C ILE A 40 2.30 2.50 -1.03
N LEU A 41 3.02 1.59 -1.68
CA LEU A 41 4.38 1.26 -1.26
C LEU A 41 5.34 2.43 -1.45
N ARG A 42 5.18 3.20 -2.52
CA ARG A 42 5.99 4.40 -2.72
C ARG A 42 5.84 5.37 -1.55
N GLU A 43 4.62 5.53 -1.07
CA GLU A 43 4.34 6.46 0.03
C GLU A 43 4.75 5.89 1.39
N SER A 44 4.82 4.57 1.52
CA SER A 44 4.99 3.92 2.82
C SER A 44 6.41 3.46 3.12
N CYS A 45 7.22 3.17 2.10
CA CYS A 45 8.54 2.57 2.30
C CYS A 45 9.62 3.61 2.54
N TYR A 46 10.32 3.49 3.66
CA TYR A 46 11.39 4.39 4.05
C TYR A 46 12.63 3.62 4.49
N CYS A 47 13.77 4.23 4.31
CA CYS A 47 15.04 3.70 4.80
C CYS A 47 15.88 4.87 5.28
N GLN A 48 16.27 4.84 6.54
CA GLN A 48 17.08 5.89 7.16
C GLN A 48 16.44 7.27 6.99
N GLY A 49 15.13 7.33 7.12
CA GLY A 49 14.39 8.59 7.05
C GLY A 49 14.09 9.09 5.65
N LYS A 50 14.50 8.34 4.62
CA LYS A 50 14.29 8.76 3.23
C LYS A 50 13.38 7.78 2.51
N ALA A 51 12.57 8.31 1.59
CA ALA A 51 11.69 7.48 0.77
C ALA A 51 12.55 6.54 -0.09
N VAL A 52 12.20 5.27 -0.09
CA VAL A 52 12.92 4.25 -0.86
C VAL A 52 12.62 4.37 -2.35
N TYR A 53 11.36 4.70 -2.68
CA TYR A 53 10.92 4.80 -4.06
C TYR A 53 10.42 6.20 -4.36
N GLN A 54 10.77 6.72 -5.52
CA GLN A 54 10.39 8.06 -5.93
C GLN A 54 9.10 8.09 -6.74
N ASP A 55 8.79 6.99 -7.41
CA ASP A 55 7.54 6.88 -8.18
C ASP A 55 7.12 5.42 -8.27
N GLU A 56 5.92 5.20 -8.81
CA GLU A 56 5.34 3.86 -8.94
C GLU A 56 6.16 2.99 -9.88
N GLY A 57 6.75 3.61 -10.91
CA GLY A 57 7.59 2.85 -11.85
C GLY A 57 8.77 2.19 -11.18
N GLU A 58 9.38 2.87 -10.20
CA GLU A 58 10.50 2.29 -9.47
C GLU A 58 10.06 1.08 -8.66
N VAL A 59 8.89 1.16 -8.04
CA VAL A 59 8.34 0.02 -7.30
C VAL A 59 8.12 -1.17 -8.22
N LEU A 60 7.51 -0.92 -9.38
CA LEU A 60 7.16 -1.99 -10.31
C LEU A 60 8.40 -2.66 -10.91
N ARG A 61 9.49 -1.93 -11.05
CA ARG A 61 10.73 -2.47 -11.58
C ARG A 61 11.54 -3.24 -10.54
N ASP A 62 11.41 -2.86 -9.27
CA ASP A 62 12.22 -3.43 -8.21
C ASP A 62 11.56 -4.63 -7.51
N LEU A 63 10.24 -4.68 -7.50
CA LEU A 63 9.49 -5.67 -6.74
C LEU A 63 8.69 -6.59 -7.65
N THR A 64 8.69 -7.87 -7.31
CA THR A 64 7.73 -8.80 -7.91
C THR A 64 6.37 -8.62 -7.24
N PRO A 65 5.27 -9.11 -7.88
CA PRO A 65 3.96 -9.03 -7.22
C PRO A 65 3.93 -9.68 -5.84
N ARG A 66 4.67 -10.77 -5.66
CA ARG A 66 4.75 -11.44 -4.36
C ARG A 66 5.47 -10.59 -3.33
N GLU A 67 6.53 -9.92 -3.74
CA GLU A 67 7.25 -9.02 -2.84
C GLU A 67 6.40 -7.82 -2.47
N MET A 68 5.63 -7.29 -3.41
CA MET A 68 4.68 -6.23 -3.13
C MET A 68 3.65 -6.68 -2.10
N GLU A 69 3.10 -7.88 -2.27
CA GLU A 69 2.14 -8.44 -1.32
C GLU A 69 2.74 -8.58 0.06
N THR A 70 3.98 -9.07 0.14
CA THR A 70 4.67 -9.23 1.43
C THR A 70 4.81 -7.89 2.14
N LEU A 71 5.20 -6.85 1.41
CA LEU A 71 5.35 -5.52 2.01
C LEU A 71 4.00 -4.94 2.42
N LEU A 72 2.96 -5.16 1.62
CA LEU A 72 1.62 -4.69 1.98
C LEU A 72 1.10 -5.38 3.23
N LEU A 73 1.39 -6.67 3.39
CA LEU A 73 1.02 -7.40 4.62
C LEU A 73 1.77 -6.84 5.82
N ARG A 74 3.05 -6.54 5.64
CA ARG A 74 3.84 -5.93 6.70
C ARG A 74 3.26 -4.57 7.08
N LEU A 75 2.84 -3.79 6.10
CA LEU A 75 2.23 -2.50 6.35
C LEU A 75 0.93 -2.65 7.14
N ALA A 76 0.12 -3.65 6.79
CA ALA A 76 -1.12 -3.93 7.51
C ALA A 76 -0.84 -4.29 8.97
N GLU A 77 0.24 -5.03 9.23
CA GLU A 77 0.63 -5.37 10.59
C GLU A 77 1.04 -4.12 11.38
N GLU A 78 1.70 -3.18 10.72
CA GLU A 78 2.08 -1.93 11.37
C GLU A 78 0.87 -1.09 11.76
N GLU A 79 -0.21 -1.18 10.99
CA GLU A 79 -1.44 -0.47 11.28
C GLU A 79 -2.24 -1.14 12.39
N ALA A 80 -2.06 -2.43 12.59
CA ALA A 80 -2.80 -3.19 13.57
C ALA A 80 -2.20 -3.00 14.94
N VAL A 81 -2.89 -2.25 15.79
CA VAL A 81 -2.45 -2.01 17.17
C VAL A 81 -3.35 -2.82 18.09
N PRO A 82 -2.86 -3.94 18.62
CA PRO A 82 -3.70 -4.92 19.31
C PRO A 82 -4.55 -4.35 20.45
N GLU A 83 -3.98 -3.52 21.28
CA GLU A 83 -4.70 -3.01 22.43
C GLU A 83 -5.76 -1.99 22.06
N GLU A 84 -5.73 -1.49 20.87
CA GLU A 84 -6.68 -0.50 20.39
C GLU A 84 -7.55 -1.05 19.27
N SER A 85 -7.62 -2.35 19.19
CA SER A 85 -8.36 -2.99 18.11
C SER A 85 -9.85 -2.66 18.13
N SER A 86 -10.36 -2.35 19.31
CA SER A 86 -11.74 -1.95 19.46
C SER A 86 -11.95 -0.62 18.75
N GLY A 87 -12.70 -0.62 17.67
CA GLY A 87 -12.92 0.58 16.89
C GLY A 87 -11.82 0.85 15.87
N ALA A 88 -10.78 0.04 15.85
CA ALA A 88 -9.72 0.21 14.88
C ALA A 88 -10.17 -0.21 13.49
N PHE A 89 -9.47 0.28 12.49
CA PHE A 89 -9.73 -0.05 11.11
C PHE A 89 -9.55 -1.55 10.88
N ASP A 90 -10.56 -2.18 10.29
CA ASP A 90 -10.52 -3.60 9.97
C ASP A 90 -10.02 -3.77 8.54
N PHE A 91 -8.75 -4.11 8.41
CA PHE A 91 -8.13 -4.23 7.10
C PHE A 91 -8.74 -5.37 6.28
N GLN A 92 -9.11 -6.47 6.93
CA GLN A 92 -9.70 -7.59 6.22
C GLN A 92 -11.07 -7.24 5.66
N ARG A 93 -11.86 -6.52 6.45
CA ARG A 93 -13.15 -6.05 5.98
C ARG A 93 -13.00 -5.06 4.83
N PHE A 94 -12.05 -4.16 4.96
CA PHE A 94 -11.76 -3.21 3.89
C PHE A 94 -11.35 -3.93 2.61
N ALA A 95 -10.48 -4.93 2.73
CA ALA A 95 -10.03 -5.71 1.57
C ALA A 95 -11.19 -6.46 0.93
N ALA A 96 -12.10 -7.01 1.74
CA ALA A 96 -13.27 -7.71 1.23
C ALA A 96 -14.18 -6.76 0.46
N MET A 97 -14.45 -5.59 1.00
CA MET A 97 -15.27 -4.60 0.32
C MET A 97 -14.61 -4.12 -0.98
N ARG A 98 -13.30 -3.94 -0.94
CA ARG A 98 -12.56 -3.50 -2.10
C ARG A 98 -12.53 -4.56 -3.20
N GLY A 99 -12.54 -5.82 -2.79
CA GLY A 99 -12.46 -6.94 -3.71
C GLY A 99 -13.75 -7.20 -4.48
N GLU A 100 -14.82 -6.54 -4.09
CA GLU A 100 -16.08 -6.66 -4.81
C GLU A 100 -15.95 -6.12 -6.22
#